data_b554b6a9a5ea6be53bb7824e0c71c14a
#
_entry.id   b554b6a9a5ea6be53bb7824e0c71c14a
#
_cell.length_a   1.000
_cell.length_b   1.000
_cell.length_c   1.000
_cell.angle_alpha   90.00
_cell.angle_beta   90.00
_cell.angle_gamma   90.00
#
_symmetry.space_group_name_H-M   'P 1'
#
loop_
_entity.id
_entity.type
_entity.pdbx_description
1 polymer ?
#
loop_
_entity_poly.entity_id
_entity_poly.type
_entity_poly.pdbx_seq_one_letter_code
_entity_poly.pdbx_strand_id
1 'polypeptide(L)'
;EKLDEEIIADSLNINTSDNIDTFANDLVLKDNNKLYNGFNIGLAPSFGMLSGETFTGIPIGGIAVITTPYGFKLGPLNYNISIAFGSYLGDFEGTSFDPIILGVGGNLTLLDFIFSEGHIGKIGDGFGLRGFGGISLERILKRGLNLPFNVLLGSEVFISNDMTGSGNPSGWLSLGVRLDYGF
;
A
#
# COMPACT_ATOMS: atom_id res chain seq x y z
N GLU A 1 1.72 49.00 30.05
CA GLU A 1 2.33 47.68 30.45
C GLU A 1 1.29 46.60 30.80
N LYS A 2 0.02 46.92 30.96
CA LYS A 2 -1.07 45.96 31.17
C LYS A 2 -1.83 45.57 29.89
N LEU A 3 -1.68 46.28 28.80
CA LEU A 3 -2.39 46.04 27.54
C LEU A 3 -1.67 45.01 26.66
N ASP A 4 -0.38 44.81 26.87
CA ASP A 4 0.40 43.85 26.04
C ASP A 4 0.29 42.40 26.50
N GLU A 5 -0.04 42.15 27.78
CA GLU A 5 -0.26 40.80 28.29
C GLU A 5 -1.63 40.21 27.89
N GLU A 6 -2.64 41.04 27.68
CA GLU A 6 -3.99 40.60 27.29
C GLU A 6 -4.06 40.19 25.81
N ILE A 7 -3.26 40.82 24.95
CA ILE A 7 -3.16 40.50 23.52
C ILE A 7 -2.39 39.20 23.28
N ILE A 8 -1.43 38.86 24.13
CA ILE A 8 -0.66 37.62 24.03
C ILE A 8 -1.48 36.43 24.53
N ALA A 9 -2.34 36.61 25.52
CA ALA A 9 -3.20 35.56 26.03
C ALA A 9 -4.33 35.18 25.03
N ASP A 10 -4.83 36.14 24.25
CA ASP A 10 -5.89 35.88 23.26
C ASP A 10 -5.32 35.27 21.96
N SER A 11 -4.05 35.51 21.64
CA SER A 11 -3.39 34.90 20.47
C SER A 11 -2.89 33.46 20.71
N LEU A 12 -2.83 33.00 21.97
CA LEU A 12 -2.46 31.64 22.35
C LEU A 12 -3.65 30.71 22.62
N ASN A 13 -4.88 31.24 22.56
CA ASN A 13 -6.09 30.43 22.57
C ASN A 13 -6.38 29.86 21.16
N ILE A 14 -5.36 29.23 20.58
CA ILE A 14 -5.57 28.28 19.49
C ILE A 14 -6.41 27.18 20.10
N ASN A 15 -7.66 27.14 19.75
CA ASN A 15 -8.62 26.12 20.11
C ASN A 15 -8.07 24.73 19.68
N THR A 16 -7.19 24.16 20.50
CA THR A 16 -6.68 22.81 20.32
C THR A 16 -7.81 21.78 20.43
N SER A 17 -8.90 22.10 21.12
CA SER A 17 -10.09 21.25 21.15
C SER A 17 -10.79 21.19 19.80
N ASP A 18 -10.98 22.29 19.10
CA ASP A 18 -11.67 22.31 17.80
C ASP A 18 -10.86 21.59 16.72
N ASN A 19 -9.53 21.63 16.78
CA ASN A 19 -8.68 20.86 15.87
C ASN A 19 -8.67 19.36 16.16
N ILE A 20 -8.75 18.96 17.43
CA ILE A 20 -8.80 17.54 17.82
C ILE A 20 -10.17 16.96 17.46
N ASP A 21 -11.26 17.69 17.66
CA ASP A 21 -12.60 17.25 17.29
C ASP A 21 -12.80 17.19 15.77
N THR A 22 -12.16 18.06 15.00
CA THR A 22 -12.15 17.99 13.52
C THR A 22 -11.35 16.78 13.05
N PHE A 23 -10.19 16.51 13.65
CA PHE A 23 -9.41 15.30 13.37
C PHE A 23 -10.14 14.01 13.76
N ALA A 24 -10.84 14.00 14.89
CA ALA A 24 -11.63 12.85 15.35
C ALA A 24 -12.85 12.59 14.46
N ASN A 25 -13.48 13.65 13.93
CA ASN A 25 -14.60 13.55 13.01
C ASN A 25 -14.18 13.16 11.57
N ASP A 26 -12.94 13.46 11.16
CA ASP A 26 -12.38 13.02 9.89
C ASP A 26 -11.87 11.55 9.93
N LEU A 27 -11.72 10.96 11.12
CA LEU A 27 -11.60 9.52 11.31
C LEU A 27 -13.00 8.88 11.19
N VAL A 28 -13.56 8.94 10.00
CA VAL A 28 -14.83 8.25 9.71
C VAL A 28 -14.51 6.74 9.67
N LEU A 29 -14.73 6.09 10.81
CA LEU A 29 -15.01 4.66 10.83
C LEU A 29 -16.26 4.48 9.97
N LYS A 30 -16.10 4.00 8.75
CA LYS A 30 -17.24 3.65 7.90
C LYS A 30 -18.07 2.63 8.65
N ASP A 31 -19.24 3.06 9.13
CA ASP A 31 -20.21 2.19 9.80
C ASP A 31 -20.77 1.22 8.77
N ASN A 32 -20.14 0.08 8.64
CA ASN A 32 -20.52 -0.98 7.71
C ASN A 32 -21.33 -2.02 8.49
N ASN A 33 -22.64 -1.89 8.44
CA ASN A 33 -23.62 -2.83 9.01
C ASN A 33 -23.56 -4.28 8.43
N LYS A 34 -22.59 -4.57 7.55
CA LYS A 34 -22.32 -5.91 7.02
C LYS A 34 -20.84 -6.24 7.20
N LEU A 35 -20.55 -7.38 7.80
CA LEU A 35 -19.20 -7.85 8.16
C LEU A 35 -18.18 -7.81 7.01
N TYR A 36 -18.63 -7.86 5.76
CA TYR A 36 -17.79 -7.90 4.56
C TYR A 36 -17.87 -6.62 3.71
N ASN A 37 -18.71 -5.66 4.08
CA ASN A 37 -18.90 -4.46 3.27
C ASN A 37 -17.70 -3.52 3.41
N GLY A 38 -17.10 -3.14 2.27
CA GLY A 38 -15.95 -2.25 2.22
C GLY A 38 -14.59 -2.93 2.26
N PHE A 39 -14.53 -4.28 2.30
CA PHE A 39 -13.31 -5.02 2.01
C PHE A 39 -13.02 -5.00 0.50
N ASN A 40 -11.73 -5.03 0.17
CA ASN A 40 -11.27 -5.13 -1.21
C ASN A 40 -10.22 -6.25 -1.29
N ILE A 41 -10.29 -7.05 -2.34
CA ILE A 41 -9.26 -8.03 -2.66
C ILE A 41 -8.60 -7.61 -3.96
N GLY A 42 -7.28 -7.38 -3.91
CA GLY A 42 -6.44 -7.08 -5.05
C GLY A 42 -5.58 -8.29 -5.41
N LEU A 43 -5.52 -8.63 -6.68
CA LEU A 43 -4.61 -9.65 -7.22
C LEU A 43 -3.64 -8.97 -8.18
N ALA A 44 -2.36 -9.09 -7.92
CA ALA A 44 -1.30 -8.45 -8.69
C ALA A 44 -0.32 -9.52 -9.24
N PRO A 45 -0.62 -10.14 -10.38
CA PRO A 45 0.41 -10.86 -11.12
C PRO A 45 1.45 -9.87 -11.63
N SER A 46 2.73 -10.18 -11.46
CA SER A 46 3.80 -9.30 -11.90
C SER A 46 5.05 -10.09 -12.30
N PHE A 47 5.91 -9.43 -13.07
CA PHE A 47 7.21 -9.96 -13.46
C PHE A 47 8.29 -8.92 -13.18
N GLY A 48 9.44 -9.39 -12.72
CA GLY A 48 10.57 -8.52 -12.41
C GLY A 48 11.12 -7.85 -13.67
N MET A 49 11.46 -6.57 -13.55
CA MET A 49 12.17 -5.83 -14.61
C MET A 49 13.65 -5.67 -14.30
N LEU A 50 13.96 -5.47 -13.03
CA LEU A 50 15.32 -5.32 -12.54
C LEU A 50 15.46 -6.22 -11.32
N SER A 51 16.42 -7.13 -11.38
CA SER A 51 16.87 -7.90 -10.24
C SER A 51 18.16 -7.29 -9.68
N GLY A 52 18.39 -7.44 -8.38
CA GLY A 52 19.67 -7.11 -7.77
C GLY A 52 20.78 -8.05 -8.27
N GLU A 53 22.01 -7.78 -7.91
CA GLU A 53 23.18 -8.62 -8.29
C GLU A 53 23.05 -10.10 -7.90
N THR A 54 22.15 -10.39 -6.97
CA THR A 54 21.87 -11.71 -6.40
C THR A 54 21.01 -12.60 -7.29
N PHE A 55 20.29 -12.05 -8.28
CA PHE A 55 19.37 -12.81 -9.13
C PHE A 55 19.94 -12.98 -10.54
N THR A 56 19.95 -14.21 -11.01
CA THR A 56 20.36 -14.56 -12.38
C THR A 56 19.21 -14.57 -13.37
N GLY A 57 17.98 -14.57 -12.87
CA GLY A 57 16.74 -14.58 -13.65
C GLY A 57 15.79 -13.46 -13.26
N ILE A 58 14.75 -13.27 -14.07
CA ILE A 58 13.67 -12.30 -13.79
C ILE A 58 12.63 -12.98 -12.90
N PRO A 59 12.39 -12.50 -11.67
CA PRO A 59 11.36 -13.08 -10.81
C PRO A 59 9.97 -12.92 -11.42
N ILE A 60 9.19 -14.00 -11.42
CA ILE A 60 7.80 -14.04 -11.87
C ILE A 60 6.93 -14.49 -10.71
N GLY A 61 5.83 -13.81 -10.46
CA GLY A 61 4.96 -14.22 -9.38
C GLY A 61 3.71 -13.36 -9.25
N GLY A 62 3.16 -13.32 -8.05
CA GLY A 62 1.99 -12.52 -7.77
C GLY A 62 1.74 -12.31 -6.29
N ILE A 63 1.05 -11.23 -6.02
CA ILE A 63 0.64 -10.82 -4.69
C ILE A 63 -0.88 -10.73 -4.65
N ALA A 64 -1.46 -11.26 -3.59
CA ALA A 64 -2.83 -10.96 -3.20
C ALA A 64 -2.80 -9.97 -2.03
N VAL A 65 -3.65 -8.96 -2.09
CA VAL A 65 -3.78 -7.93 -1.06
C VAL A 65 -5.22 -7.85 -0.60
N ILE A 66 -5.42 -7.96 0.70
CA ILE A 66 -6.72 -7.73 1.33
C ILE A 66 -6.67 -6.35 1.97
N THR A 67 -7.46 -5.43 1.46
CA THR A 67 -7.63 -4.09 2.02
C THR A 67 -8.88 -4.05 2.89
N THR A 68 -8.74 -3.60 4.12
CA THR A 68 -9.83 -3.47 5.07
C THR A 68 -10.58 -2.15 4.88
N PRO A 69 -11.82 -2.03 5.36
CA PRO A 69 -12.52 -0.75 5.41
C PRO A 69 -11.96 0.22 6.45
N TYR A 70 -11.04 -0.26 7.31
CA TYR A 70 -10.48 0.53 8.39
C TYR A 70 -9.35 1.42 7.90
N GLY A 71 -9.44 2.70 8.22
CA GLY A 71 -8.48 3.69 7.79
C GLY A 71 -8.97 5.11 8.06
N PHE A 72 -8.40 6.07 7.35
CA PHE A 72 -8.81 7.46 7.46
C PHE A 72 -8.87 8.13 6.09
N LYS A 73 -9.66 9.18 6.00
CA LYS A 73 -9.75 10.03 4.82
C LYS A 73 -9.40 11.47 5.20
N LEU A 74 -8.46 12.07 4.47
CA LEU A 74 -8.04 13.45 4.67
C LEU A 74 -8.06 14.19 3.32
N GLY A 75 -9.13 14.95 3.08
CA GLY A 75 -9.33 15.61 1.80
C GLY A 75 -9.32 14.61 0.62
N PRO A 76 -8.42 14.80 -0.37
CA PRO A 76 -8.31 13.90 -1.52
C PRO A 76 -7.54 12.60 -1.22
N LEU A 77 -7.02 12.46 0.01
CA LEU A 77 -6.24 11.32 0.45
C LEU A 77 -7.13 10.32 1.18
N ASN A 78 -7.08 9.06 0.77
CA ASN A 78 -7.74 7.95 1.44
C ASN A 78 -6.71 6.89 1.79
N TYR A 79 -6.62 6.53 3.07
CA TYR A 79 -5.73 5.49 3.58
C TYR A 79 -6.54 4.36 4.19
N ASN A 80 -6.17 3.11 3.85
CA ASN A 80 -6.77 1.91 4.39
C ASN A 80 -5.70 0.92 4.83
N ILE A 81 -5.96 0.21 5.92
CA ILE A 81 -5.09 -0.87 6.39
C ILE A 81 -5.23 -2.06 5.45
N SER A 82 -4.10 -2.71 5.11
CA SER A 82 -4.09 -3.87 4.25
C SER A 82 -3.08 -4.93 4.67
N ILE A 83 -3.30 -6.16 4.19
CA ILE A 83 -2.41 -7.31 4.35
C ILE A 83 -2.07 -7.82 2.97
N ALA A 84 -0.80 -8.07 2.72
CA ALA A 84 -0.30 -8.62 1.46
C ALA A 84 0.30 -10.01 1.69
N PHE A 85 0.04 -10.93 0.77
CA PHE A 85 0.65 -12.24 0.74
C PHE A 85 0.84 -12.72 -0.69
N GLY A 86 1.93 -13.44 -0.93
CA GLY A 86 2.23 -13.92 -2.27
C GLY A 86 3.52 -14.69 -2.34
N SER A 87 3.89 -15.02 -3.56
CA SER A 87 5.13 -15.74 -3.86
C SER A 87 5.63 -15.37 -5.24
N TYR A 88 6.94 -15.47 -5.41
CA TYR A 88 7.62 -15.31 -6.68
C TYR A 88 8.52 -16.51 -6.94
N LEU A 89 8.76 -16.78 -8.19
CA LEU A 89 9.76 -17.75 -8.66
C LEU A 89 10.91 -16.97 -9.29
N GLY A 90 12.12 -17.25 -8.86
CA GLY A 90 13.34 -16.65 -9.37
C GLY A 90 14.52 -17.62 -9.34
N ASP A 91 15.66 -17.19 -9.83
CA ASP A 91 16.91 -17.92 -9.75
C ASP A 91 17.94 -17.12 -8.95
N PHE A 92 18.58 -17.80 -8.02
CA PHE A 92 19.69 -17.28 -7.26
C PHE A 92 20.93 -18.17 -7.49
N GLU A 93 21.94 -17.62 -8.12
CA GLU A 93 23.19 -18.33 -8.45
C GLU A 93 22.96 -19.71 -9.11
N GLY A 94 21.93 -19.81 -9.97
CA GLY A 94 21.57 -21.05 -10.65
C GLY A 94 20.75 -22.03 -9.80
N THR A 95 20.31 -21.64 -8.62
CA THR A 95 19.39 -22.40 -7.76
C THR A 95 18.01 -21.76 -7.81
N SER A 96 16.99 -22.58 -8.02
CA SER A 96 15.59 -22.12 -7.98
C SER A 96 15.24 -21.57 -6.60
N PHE A 97 14.59 -20.43 -6.57
CA PHE A 97 14.27 -19.69 -5.38
C PHE A 97 12.81 -19.19 -5.43
N ASP A 98 12.05 -19.52 -4.41
CA ASP A 98 10.62 -19.23 -4.32
C ASP A 98 10.29 -18.46 -3.03
N PRO A 99 10.57 -17.14 -2.99
CA PRO A 99 10.32 -16.34 -1.80
C PRO A 99 8.84 -16.22 -1.50
N ILE A 100 8.48 -16.49 -0.24
CA ILE A 100 7.16 -16.21 0.30
C ILE A 100 7.15 -14.78 0.84
N ILE A 101 6.08 -14.07 0.55
CA ILE A 101 5.85 -12.70 1.00
C ILE A 101 4.63 -12.68 1.88
N LEU A 102 4.78 -12.13 3.08
CA LEU A 102 3.70 -11.90 4.02
C LEU A 102 3.95 -10.57 4.73
N GLY A 103 3.10 -9.60 4.52
CA GLY A 103 3.26 -8.26 5.06
C GLY A 103 1.97 -7.61 5.52
N VAL A 104 2.10 -6.73 6.49
CA VAL A 104 1.03 -5.85 6.95
C VAL A 104 1.39 -4.40 6.61
N GLY A 105 0.41 -3.60 6.31
CA GLY A 105 0.65 -2.22 5.92
C GLY A 105 -0.62 -1.49 5.54
N GLY A 106 -0.55 -0.70 4.50
CA GLY A 106 -1.70 0.05 4.05
C GLY A 106 -1.59 0.51 2.62
N ASN A 107 -2.71 0.94 2.14
CA ASN A 107 -2.89 1.45 0.81
C ASN A 107 -3.37 2.90 0.88
N LEU A 108 -2.80 3.72 0.03
CA LEU A 108 -3.03 5.13 -0.06
C LEU A 108 -3.58 5.43 -1.45
N THR A 109 -4.75 6.04 -1.51
CA THR A 109 -5.32 6.53 -2.77
C THR A 109 -5.33 8.06 -2.74
N LEU A 110 -4.76 8.68 -3.76
CA LEU A 110 -4.73 10.12 -3.93
C LEU A 110 -5.50 10.50 -5.19
N LEU A 111 -6.37 11.52 -5.09
CA LEU A 111 -7.19 12.02 -6.19
C LEU A 111 -8.03 10.94 -6.90
N ASP A 112 -8.33 9.85 -6.19
CA ASP A 112 -9.08 8.69 -6.65
C ASP A 112 -8.43 7.83 -7.75
N PHE A 113 -7.32 8.25 -8.37
CA PHE A 113 -6.69 7.51 -9.48
C PHE A 113 -5.20 7.17 -9.25
N ILE A 114 -4.50 7.87 -8.37
CA ILE A 114 -3.13 7.54 -7.97
C ILE A 114 -3.18 6.60 -6.77
N PHE A 115 -2.48 5.49 -6.87
CA PHE A 115 -2.49 4.43 -5.89
C PHE A 115 -1.07 4.15 -5.41
N SER A 116 -0.89 4.09 -4.11
CA SER A 116 0.37 3.70 -3.49
C SER A 116 0.11 2.77 -2.32
N GLU A 117 0.96 1.78 -2.15
CA GLU A 117 0.81 0.75 -1.13
C GLU A 117 2.17 0.41 -0.54
N GLY A 118 2.21 0.19 0.76
CA GLY A 118 3.40 -0.20 1.47
C GLY A 118 3.09 -1.27 2.50
N HIS A 119 3.92 -2.32 2.52
CA HIS A 119 3.82 -3.41 3.50
C HIS A 119 5.19 -3.71 4.07
N ILE A 120 5.21 -4.04 5.36
CA ILE A 120 6.38 -4.54 6.06
C ILE A 120 6.10 -5.96 6.54
N GLY A 121 7.09 -6.84 6.48
CA GLY A 121 6.92 -8.21 6.93
C GLY A 121 7.97 -9.16 6.39
N LYS A 122 7.60 -10.43 6.31
CA LYS A 122 8.47 -11.48 5.77
C LYS A 122 8.55 -11.36 4.24
N ILE A 123 9.76 -11.35 3.71
CA ILE A 123 10.07 -11.44 2.26
C ILE A 123 11.24 -12.40 2.10
N GLY A 124 10.96 -13.58 1.54
CA GLY A 124 11.92 -14.69 1.55
C GLY A 124 12.19 -15.20 2.95
N ASP A 125 13.45 -15.37 3.32
CA ASP A 125 13.84 -15.80 4.66
C ASP A 125 13.99 -14.64 5.65
N GLY A 126 14.08 -13.42 5.14
CA GLY A 126 14.25 -12.22 5.94
C GLY A 126 13.00 -11.39 6.17
N PHE A 127 13.24 -10.24 6.79
CA PHE A 127 12.26 -9.18 7.01
C PHE A 127 12.50 -8.05 6.02
N GLY A 128 11.43 -7.49 5.47
CA GLY A 128 11.58 -6.52 4.40
C GLY A 128 10.40 -5.58 4.20
N LEU A 129 10.50 -4.84 3.11
CA LEU A 129 9.52 -3.88 2.64
C LEU A 129 9.05 -4.25 1.25
N ARG A 130 7.75 -4.19 1.04
CA ARG A 130 7.11 -4.18 -0.28
C ARG A 130 6.47 -2.84 -0.52
N GLY A 131 6.67 -2.25 -1.67
CA GLY A 131 5.97 -1.07 -2.15
C GLY A 131 5.28 -1.38 -3.47
N PHE A 132 4.09 -0.82 -3.69
CA PHE A 132 3.42 -0.79 -4.98
C PHE A 132 3.02 0.65 -5.27
N GLY A 133 3.28 1.12 -6.48
CA GLY A 133 2.82 2.41 -6.96
C GLY A 133 2.19 2.26 -8.34
N GLY A 134 1.02 2.86 -8.54
CA GLY A 134 0.29 2.69 -9.78
C GLY A 134 -0.82 3.70 -10.01
N ILE A 135 -1.48 3.55 -11.14
CA ILE A 135 -2.60 4.38 -11.56
C ILE A 135 -3.81 3.51 -11.90
N SER A 136 -4.99 3.98 -11.55
CA SER A 136 -6.25 3.33 -11.87
C SER A 136 -6.69 3.67 -13.30
N LEU A 137 -6.75 2.67 -14.17
CA LEU A 137 -7.21 2.86 -15.55
C LEU A 137 -8.70 3.19 -15.59
N GLU A 138 -9.51 2.52 -14.80
CA GLU A 138 -10.95 2.74 -14.75
C GLU A 138 -11.29 4.19 -14.37
N ARG A 139 -10.56 4.73 -13.40
CA ARG A 139 -10.75 6.10 -12.93
C ARG A 139 -10.31 7.14 -13.98
N ILE A 140 -9.16 6.90 -14.62
CA ILE A 140 -8.64 7.77 -15.69
C ILE A 140 -9.60 7.77 -16.90
N LEU A 141 -10.11 6.62 -17.28
CA LEU A 141 -11.05 6.47 -18.39
C LEU A 141 -12.50 6.83 -17.99
N LYS A 142 -12.69 7.48 -16.81
CA LYS A 142 -13.99 7.92 -16.30
C LYS A 142 -15.03 6.81 -16.30
N ARG A 143 -14.63 5.60 -15.88
CA ARG A 143 -15.45 4.38 -15.88
C ARG A 143 -15.95 3.95 -17.27
N GLY A 144 -15.26 4.35 -18.33
CA GLY A 144 -15.64 4.00 -19.70
C GLY A 144 -15.55 2.50 -19.99
N LEU A 145 -14.81 1.72 -19.18
CA LEU A 145 -14.67 0.28 -19.35
C LEU A 145 -15.80 -0.51 -18.69
N ASN A 146 -16.57 0.08 -17.77
CA ASN A 146 -17.68 -0.53 -17.02
C ASN A 146 -17.38 -1.95 -16.49
N LEU A 147 -16.15 -2.15 -15.99
CA LEU A 147 -15.70 -3.41 -15.43
C LEU A 147 -16.17 -3.55 -13.97
N PRO A 148 -16.48 -4.78 -13.51
CA PRO A 148 -16.84 -5.02 -12.10
C PRO A 148 -15.65 -4.93 -11.14
N PHE A 149 -14.45 -4.70 -11.65
CA PHE A 149 -13.20 -4.58 -10.90
C PHE A 149 -12.41 -3.38 -11.39
N ASN A 150 -11.57 -2.85 -10.52
CA ASN A 150 -10.66 -1.77 -10.87
C ASN A 150 -9.33 -2.35 -11.37
N VAL A 151 -8.83 -1.82 -12.47
CA VAL A 151 -7.54 -2.22 -13.05
C VAL A 151 -6.51 -1.16 -12.72
N LEU A 152 -5.46 -1.54 -11.99
CA LEU A 152 -4.32 -0.71 -11.69
C LEU A 152 -3.12 -1.15 -12.53
N LEU A 153 -2.46 -0.20 -13.16
CA LEU A 153 -1.14 -0.41 -13.77
C LEU A 153 -0.08 0.21 -12.89
N GLY A 154 0.96 -0.54 -12.58
CA GLY A 154 1.98 -0.04 -11.69
C GLY A 154 3.24 -0.86 -11.63
N SER A 155 4.08 -0.50 -10.67
CA SER A 155 5.31 -1.21 -10.35
C SER A 155 5.35 -1.58 -8.88
N GLU A 156 6.03 -2.68 -8.59
CA GLU A 156 6.30 -3.16 -7.24
C GLU A 156 7.79 -3.15 -6.98
N VAL A 157 8.15 -2.77 -5.77
CA VAL A 157 9.52 -2.88 -5.26
C VAL A 157 9.52 -3.79 -4.03
N PHE A 158 10.49 -4.67 -3.97
CA PHE A 158 10.73 -5.56 -2.84
C PHE A 158 12.16 -5.38 -2.36
N ILE A 159 12.31 -5.25 -1.05
CA ILE A 159 13.62 -5.16 -0.38
C ILE A 159 13.55 -6.04 0.86
N SER A 160 14.52 -6.93 1.04
CA SER A 160 14.66 -7.79 2.21
C SER A 160 16.08 -7.75 2.73
N ASN A 161 16.24 -7.87 4.04
CA ASN A 161 17.55 -8.00 4.67
C ASN A 161 18.17 -9.39 4.46
N ASP A 162 17.35 -10.39 4.19
CA ASP A 162 17.76 -11.74 3.84
C ASP A 162 16.69 -12.43 3.00
N MET A 163 16.83 -12.39 1.70
CA MET A 163 15.80 -12.92 0.79
C MET A 163 16.00 -14.41 0.50
N THR A 164 17.23 -14.88 0.61
CA THR A 164 17.67 -16.20 0.14
C THR A 164 18.25 -17.10 1.24
N GLY A 165 18.23 -16.66 2.50
CA GLY A 165 18.90 -17.35 3.61
C GLY A 165 20.42 -17.13 3.64
N SER A 166 20.96 -16.27 2.79
CA SER A 166 22.40 -15.96 2.73
C SER A 166 22.85 -14.89 3.72
N GLY A 167 21.91 -14.24 4.40
CA GLY A 167 22.16 -13.11 5.31
C GLY A 167 22.49 -11.79 4.58
N ASN A 168 22.34 -11.73 3.26
CA ASN A 168 22.65 -10.54 2.48
C ASN A 168 21.36 -9.81 2.04
N PRO A 169 21.32 -8.47 2.16
CA PRO A 169 20.21 -7.69 1.66
C PRO A 169 20.09 -7.79 0.13
N SER A 170 18.88 -7.99 -0.34
CA SER A 170 18.59 -8.01 -1.77
C SER A 170 17.16 -7.53 -2.07
N GLY A 171 16.86 -7.32 -3.35
CA GLY A 171 15.54 -6.87 -3.78
C GLY A 171 15.37 -6.88 -5.29
N TRP A 172 14.15 -6.64 -5.73
CA TRP A 172 13.84 -6.47 -7.15
C TRP A 172 12.75 -5.44 -7.37
N LEU A 173 12.67 -4.95 -8.60
CA LEU A 173 11.60 -4.11 -9.12
C LEU A 173 10.81 -4.90 -10.15
N SER A 174 9.48 -4.90 -10.01
CA SER A 174 8.55 -5.57 -10.91
C SER A 174 7.63 -4.57 -11.59
N LEU A 175 7.16 -4.90 -12.78
CA LEU A 175 5.96 -4.33 -13.37
C LEU A 175 4.80 -5.30 -13.19
N GLY A 176 3.62 -4.76 -12.88
CA GLY A 176 2.45 -5.58 -12.67
C GLY A 176 1.14 -4.85 -13.03
N VAL A 177 0.15 -5.68 -13.24
CA VAL A 177 -1.25 -5.28 -13.34
C VAL A 177 -1.93 -5.77 -12.09
N ARG A 178 -2.65 -4.90 -11.40
CA ARG A 178 -3.44 -5.29 -10.25
C ARG A 178 -4.92 -5.20 -10.58
N LEU A 179 -5.66 -6.22 -10.19
CA LEU A 179 -7.11 -6.30 -10.31
C LEU A 179 -7.71 -6.20 -8.91
N ASP A 180 -8.42 -5.12 -8.63
CA ASP A 180 -9.07 -4.90 -7.34
C ASP A 180 -10.57 -5.10 -7.45
N TYR A 181 -11.12 -5.95 -6.58
CA TYR A 181 -12.54 -6.20 -6.45
C TYR A 181 -13.00 -5.82 -5.03
N GLY A 182 -14.01 -4.94 -4.94
CA GLY A 182 -14.61 -4.52 -3.67
C GLY A 182 -15.93 -5.24 -3.39
N PHE A 183 -16.14 -5.56 -2.11
CA PHE A 183 -17.38 -6.20 -1.61
C PHE A 183 -18.32 -5.18 -0.97
#